data_6efb4c59f273f55e38c6bf06d9506acc
#
_entry.id   6efb4c59f273f55e38c6bf06d9506acc
#
_cell.length_a   1.000
_cell.length_b   1.000
_cell.length_c   1.000
_cell.angle_alpha   90.00
_cell.angle_beta   90.00
_cell.angle_gamma   90.00
#
_symmetry.space_group_name_H-M   'P 1'
#
loop_
_entity.id
_entity.type
_entity.pdbx_description
1 polymer ?
#
loop_
_entity_poly.entity_id
_entity_poly.type
_entity_poly.pdbx_seq_one_letter_code
_entity_poly.pdbx_strand_id
1 'polypeptide(L)'
;MQENHRIQGHLFGAFSVLVWGTTFVSTKVLLRAFTPLEIMVARFTLGFLALLIVGKGLMRPQKRWHEGLFALAGLSGVTLYFLMENIALTYISASLVGVIVAAAPLFTALLAAAVLHEKLSKWFFFGFICAMAGVALVSLAGVSELHFSPVGALLGVGAALVWGVYSVLVRQLGYMGYRTIPLTCRIFGYGLLFLLVPAVIE
;
A
#
# COMPACT_ATOMS: atom_id res chain seq x y z
N MET A 1 30.71 8.41 -2.54
CA MET A 1 29.38 8.83 -3.01
C MET A 1 28.32 7.71 -2.92
N GLN A 2 28.60 6.47 -3.31
CA GLN A 2 27.64 5.35 -3.26
C GLN A 2 27.21 4.99 -1.83
N GLU A 3 28.08 5.06 -0.84
CA GLU A 3 27.77 4.72 0.56
C GLU A 3 26.80 5.71 1.21
N ASN A 4 26.91 7.01 0.93
CA ASN A 4 25.97 8.02 1.39
C ASN A 4 24.57 7.83 0.83
N HIS A 5 24.44 7.39 -0.43
CA HIS A 5 23.12 7.09 -1.02
C HIS A 5 22.45 5.85 -0.41
N ARG A 6 23.24 4.85 0.01
CA ARG A 6 22.71 3.67 0.72
C ARG A 6 22.19 4.03 2.11
N ILE A 7 22.97 4.81 2.88
CA ILE A 7 22.56 5.27 4.22
C ILE A 7 21.28 6.12 4.12
N GLN A 8 21.23 7.06 3.16
CA GLN A 8 20.02 7.84 2.92
C GLN A 8 18.80 6.97 2.58
N GLY A 9 18.99 5.95 1.73
CA GLY A 9 17.91 5.00 1.40
C GLY A 9 17.40 4.24 2.62
N HIS A 10 18.29 3.79 3.52
CA HIS A 10 17.89 3.12 4.76
C HIS A 10 17.17 4.07 5.72
N LEU A 11 17.62 5.32 5.86
CA LEU A 11 16.97 6.33 6.70
C LEU A 11 15.57 6.66 6.19
N PHE A 12 15.41 6.90 4.89
CA PHE A 12 14.08 7.13 4.30
C PHE A 12 13.17 5.91 4.41
N GLY A 13 13.71 4.70 4.26
CA GLY A 13 12.95 3.46 4.48
C GLY A 13 12.47 3.34 5.92
N ALA A 14 13.36 3.53 6.89
CA ALA A 14 13.02 3.48 8.32
C ALA A 14 11.97 4.54 8.68
N PHE A 15 12.12 5.78 8.20
CA PHE A 15 11.15 6.85 8.39
C PHE A 15 9.78 6.50 7.81
N SER A 16 9.75 5.94 6.58
CA SER A 16 8.51 5.50 5.93
C SER A 16 7.78 4.43 6.73
N VAL A 17 8.52 3.44 7.27
CA VAL A 17 7.95 2.37 8.10
C VAL A 17 7.37 2.93 9.41
N LEU A 18 8.06 3.88 10.07
CA LEU A 18 7.55 4.55 11.25
C LEU A 18 6.25 5.31 10.96
N VAL A 19 6.21 6.08 9.87
CA VAL A 19 4.98 6.78 9.45
C VAL A 19 3.87 5.77 9.15
N TRP A 20 4.14 4.70 8.42
CA TRP A 20 3.16 3.65 8.13
C TRP A 20 2.60 2.98 9.39
N GLY A 21 3.46 2.69 10.38
CA GLY A 21 3.02 2.12 11.65
C GLY A 21 2.00 3.01 12.38
N THR A 22 2.12 4.34 12.27
CA THR A 22 1.15 5.26 12.88
C THR A 22 -0.15 5.36 12.09
N THR A 23 -0.18 5.06 10.80
CA THR A 23 -1.38 5.24 9.96
C THR A 23 -2.51 4.29 10.34
N PHE A 24 -2.25 3.06 10.72
CA PHE A 24 -3.27 2.10 11.17
C PHE A 24 -4.02 2.61 12.40
N VAL A 25 -3.26 3.11 13.39
CA VAL A 25 -3.85 3.65 14.64
C VAL A 25 -4.61 4.93 14.33
N SER A 26 -4.02 5.86 13.58
CA SER A 26 -4.65 7.12 13.19
C SER A 26 -5.94 6.90 12.41
N THR A 27 -5.94 5.98 11.45
CA THR A 27 -7.13 5.61 10.68
C THR A 27 -8.21 5.02 11.59
N LYS A 28 -7.84 4.13 12.52
CA LYS A 28 -8.80 3.56 13.48
C LYS A 28 -9.46 4.62 14.37
N VAL A 29 -8.73 5.67 14.72
CA VAL A 29 -9.28 6.81 15.47
C VAL A 29 -10.22 7.63 14.57
N LEU A 30 -9.82 7.94 13.35
CA LEU A 30 -10.63 8.70 12.39
C LEU A 30 -11.94 7.98 12.03
N LEU A 31 -11.94 6.66 11.93
CA LEU A 31 -13.14 5.84 11.68
C LEU A 31 -14.22 5.94 12.77
N ARG A 32 -13.96 6.63 13.89
CA ARG A 32 -14.97 6.96 14.90
C ARG A 32 -15.88 8.12 14.47
N ALA A 33 -15.40 8.98 13.56
CA ALA A 33 -16.11 10.19 13.15
C ALA A 33 -16.33 10.29 11.64
N PHE A 34 -15.56 9.55 10.84
CA PHE A 34 -15.58 9.61 9.38
C PHE A 34 -15.74 8.21 8.78
N THR A 35 -16.33 8.13 7.62
CA THR A 35 -16.39 6.88 6.84
C THR A 35 -15.02 6.52 6.24
N PRO A 36 -14.78 5.24 5.92
CA PRO A 36 -13.57 4.83 5.20
C PRO A 36 -13.30 5.66 3.96
N LEU A 37 -14.34 6.00 3.20
CA LEU A 37 -14.24 6.73 1.94
C LEU A 37 -13.87 8.20 2.16
N GLU A 38 -14.47 8.88 3.12
CA GLU A 38 -14.13 10.28 3.45
C GLU A 38 -12.67 10.41 3.84
N ILE A 39 -12.16 9.49 4.68
CA ILE A 39 -10.74 9.46 5.09
C ILE A 39 -9.84 9.29 3.87
N MET A 40 -10.21 8.41 2.94
CA MET A 40 -9.43 8.15 1.73
C MET A 40 -9.41 9.37 0.80
N VAL A 41 -10.57 9.94 0.50
CA VAL A 41 -10.69 11.12 -0.38
C VAL A 41 -9.86 12.28 0.18
N ALA A 42 -10.00 12.60 1.46
CA ALA A 42 -9.24 13.67 2.09
C ALA A 42 -7.72 13.42 2.01
N ARG A 43 -7.28 12.22 2.42
CA ARG A 43 -5.86 11.86 2.47
C ARG A 43 -5.20 11.84 1.09
N PHE A 44 -5.84 11.23 0.10
CA PHE A 44 -5.27 11.13 -1.23
C PHE A 44 -5.37 12.44 -2.01
N THR A 45 -6.38 13.27 -1.77
CA THR A 45 -6.44 14.63 -2.34
C THR A 45 -5.28 15.48 -1.83
N LEU A 46 -5.04 15.51 -0.53
CA LEU A 46 -3.90 16.24 0.04
C LEU A 46 -2.56 15.71 -0.49
N GLY A 47 -2.40 14.37 -0.55
CA GLY A 47 -1.19 13.74 -1.10
C GLY A 47 -1.00 14.06 -2.59
N PHE A 48 -2.06 14.03 -3.38
CA PHE A 48 -2.01 14.37 -4.80
C PHE A 48 -1.61 15.82 -5.04
N LEU A 49 -2.22 16.77 -4.30
CA LEU A 49 -1.88 18.18 -4.38
C LEU A 49 -0.42 18.44 -4.00
N ALA A 50 0.05 17.82 -2.91
CA ALA A 50 1.45 17.92 -2.50
C ALA A 50 2.40 17.38 -3.60
N LEU A 51 2.06 16.24 -4.19
CA LEU A 51 2.86 15.64 -5.28
C LEU A 51 2.82 16.48 -6.56
N LEU A 52 1.70 17.14 -6.87
CA LEU A 52 1.61 18.08 -7.99
C LEU A 52 2.56 19.28 -7.82
N ILE A 53 2.63 19.81 -6.60
CA ILE A 53 3.52 20.94 -6.28
C ILE A 53 4.99 20.49 -6.38
N VAL A 54 5.36 19.41 -5.71
CA VAL A 54 6.73 18.90 -5.68
C VAL A 54 7.17 18.37 -7.05
N GLY A 55 6.27 17.72 -7.77
CA GLY A 55 6.50 17.16 -9.12
C GLY A 55 6.44 18.18 -10.23
N LYS A 56 6.08 19.45 -9.92
CA LYS A 56 5.88 20.52 -10.90
C LYS A 56 4.86 20.17 -12.00
N GLY A 57 3.77 19.52 -11.58
CA GLY A 57 2.66 19.13 -12.44
C GLY A 57 2.62 17.66 -12.82
N LEU A 58 1.65 17.29 -13.64
CA LEU A 58 1.45 15.93 -14.15
C LEU A 58 2.38 15.64 -15.32
N MET A 59 3.17 14.56 -15.21
CA MET A 59 3.99 14.11 -16.33
C MET A 59 3.12 13.49 -17.43
N ARG A 60 3.56 13.61 -18.69
CA ARG A 60 2.97 12.88 -19.81
C ARG A 60 3.56 11.47 -19.90
N PRO A 61 2.77 10.43 -20.19
CA PRO A 61 3.29 9.09 -20.39
C PRO A 61 4.11 9.03 -21.68
N GLN A 62 5.13 8.18 -21.69
CA GLN A 62 5.97 7.99 -22.88
C GLN A 62 5.19 7.30 -24.03
N LYS A 63 4.23 6.43 -23.67
CA LYS A 63 3.35 5.73 -24.63
C LYS A 63 1.93 5.69 -24.08
N ARG A 64 0.93 5.74 -24.98
CA ARG A 64 -0.49 5.74 -24.56
C ARG A 64 -0.91 4.51 -23.76
N TRP A 65 -0.39 3.33 -24.07
CA TRP A 65 -0.72 2.11 -23.36
C TRP A 65 -0.19 2.07 -21.90
N HIS A 66 0.84 2.88 -21.56
CA HIS A 66 1.29 3.03 -20.18
C HIS A 66 0.21 3.65 -19.29
N GLU A 67 -0.77 4.37 -19.87
CA GLU A 67 -1.90 4.90 -19.10
C GLU A 67 -2.69 3.79 -18.41
N GLY A 68 -2.87 2.65 -19.08
CA GLY A 68 -3.50 1.47 -18.49
C GLY A 68 -2.75 0.94 -17.26
N LEU A 69 -1.41 0.97 -17.28
CA LEU A 69 -0.61 0.57 -16.12
C LEU A 69 -0.73 1.56 -14.96
N PHE A 70 -0.73 2.87 -15.24
CA PHE A 70 -0.97 3.89 -14.21
C PHE A 70 -2.36 3.78 -13.61
N ALA A 71 -3.39 3.58 -14.45
CA ALA A 71 -4.76 3.40 -14.01
C ALA A 71 -4.89 2.14 -13.13
N LEU A 72 -4.32 1.01 -13.56
CA LEU A 72 -4.36 -0.22 -12.80
C LEU A 72 -3.57 -0.09 -11.47
N ALA A 73 -2.44 0.63 -11.47
CA ALA A 73 -1.70 0.92 -10.23
C ALA A 73 -2.50 1.85 -9.30
N GLY A 74 -3.22 2.84 -9.83
CA GLY A 74 -4.11 3.71 -9.06
C GLY A 74 -5.29 2.94 -8.46
N LEU A 75 -5.93 2.09 -9.26
CA LEU A 75 -7.02 1.24 -8.82
C LEU A 75 -6.56 0.27 -7.72
N SER A 76 -5.45 -0.45 -7.94
CA SER A 76 -4.96 -1.43 -6.98
C SER A 76 -4.37 -0.77 -5.73
N GLY A 77 -3.40 0.14 -5.86
CA GLY A 77 -2.62 0.66 -4.75
C GLY A 77 -3.28 1.80 -3.97
N VAL A 78 -4.21 2.53 -4.59
CA VAL A 78 -4.90 3.65 -3.92
C VAL A 78 -6.33 3.27 -3.57
N THR A 79 -7.12 2.81 -4.54
CA THR A 79 -8.55 2.58 -4.31
C THR A 79 -8.80 1.28 -3.57
N LEU A 80 -8.48 0.14 -4.18
CA LEU A 80 -8.84 -1.18 -3.63
C LEU A 80 -8.08 -1.49 -2.34
N TYR A 81 -6.76 -1.27 -2.31
CA TYR A 81 -5.96 -1.54 -1.13
C TYR A 81 -6.49 -0.81 0.11
N PHE A 82 -6.58 0.52 0.04
CA PHE A 82 -6.99 1.30 1.21
C PHE A 82 -8.48 1.16 1.54
N LEU A 83 -9.34 0.93 0.55
CA LEU A 83 -10.74 0.64 0.81
C LEU A 83 -10.88 -0.68 1.60
N MET A 84 -10.23 -1.75 1.14
CA MET A 84 -10.24 -3.03 1.84
C MET A 84 -9.61 -2.94 3.23
N GLU A 85 -8.47 -2.23 3.37
CA GLU A 85 -7.79 -2.01 4.65
C GLU A 85 -8.67 -1.22 5.63
N ASN A 86 -9.24 -0.09 5.18
CA ASN A 86 -10.08 0.75 6.04
C ASN A 86 -11.37 0.04 6.46
N ILE A 87 -11.99 -0.72 5.56
CA ILE A 87 -13.15 -1.54 5.90
C ILE A 87 -12.73 -2.68 6.87
N ALA A 88 -11.58 -3.34 6.65
CA ALA A 88 -11.09 -4.36 7.58
C ALA A 88 -10.94 -3.80 9.01
N LEU A 89 -10.44 -2.55 9.13
CA LEU A 89 -10.31 -1.85 10.43
C LEU A 89 -11.65 -1.61 11.14
N THR A 90 -12.77 -1.64 10.45
CA THR A 90 -14.09 -1.57 11.12
C THR A 90 -14.45 -2.90 11.77
N TYR A 91 -13.99 -4.03 11.24
CA TYR A 91 -14.32 -5.38 11.70
C TYR A 91 -13.35 -5.95 12.72
N ILE A 92 -12.05 -5.62 12.62
CA ILE A 92 -10.98 -6.19 13.45
C ILE A 92 -10.04 -5.10 14.00
N SER A 93 -9.18 -5.48 14.95
CA SER A 93 -8.23 -4.53 15.55
C SER A 93 -7.14 -4.08 14.56
N ALA A 94 -6.59 -2.88 14.78
CA ALA A 94 -5.49 -2.36 13.98
C ALA A 94 -4.25 -3.26 14.01
N SER A 95 -3.97 -3.88 15.17
CA SER A 95 -2.88 -4.86 15.31
C SER A 95 -3.08 -6.06 14.41
N LEU A 96 -4.30 -6.61 14.36
CA LEU A 96 -4.60 -7.79 13.54
C LEU A 96 -4.58 -7.45 12.04
N VAL A 97 -5.10 -6.29 11.62
CA VAL A 97 -4.96 -5.81 10.24
C VAL A 97 -3.48 -5.67 9.88
N GLY A 98 -2.67 -5.07 10.76
CA GLY A 98 -1.23 -4.90 10.54
C GLY A 98 -0.50 -6.23 10.34
N VAL A 99 -0.81 -7.27 11.15
CA VAL A 99 -0.26 -8.63 10.98
C VAL A 99 -0.63 -9.22 9.63
N ILE A 100 -1.92 -9.12 9.24
CA ILE A 100 -2.41 -9.69 7.99
C ILE A 100 -1.78 -8.96 6.79
N VAL A 101 -1.76 -7.63 6.81
CA VAL A 101 -1.18 -6.82 5.71
C VAL A 101 0.34 -6.97 5.63
N ALA A 102 1.03 -7.33 6.73
CA ALA A 102 2.45 -7.68 6.70
C ALA A 102 2.76 -8.92 5.81
N ALA A 103 1.74 -9.65 5.36
CA ALA A 103 1.90 -10.70 4.34
C ALA A 103 2.06 -10.14 2.91
N ALA A 104 1.86 -8.84 2.65
CA ALA A 104 1.97 -8.24 1.32
C ALA A 104 3.32 -8.49 0.61
N PRO A 105 4.49 -8.54 1.28
CA PRO A 105 5.75 -8.90 0.63
C PRO A 105 5.75 -10.31 0.02
N LEU A 106 5.02 -11.27 0.60
CA LEU A 106 4.87 -12.61 0.02
C LEU A 106 4.12 -12.54 -1.31
N PHE A 107 2.95 -11.89 -1.33
CA PHE A 107 2.18 -11.71 -2.56
C PHE A 107 2.97 -10.93 -3.62
N THR A 108 3.68 -9.87 -3.20
CA THR A 108 4.57 -9.11 -4.10
C THR A 108 5.63 -10.00 -4.72
N ALA A 109 6.30 -10.84 -3.94
CA ALA A 109 7.35 -11.73 -4.43
C ALA A 109 6.80 -12.80 -5.38
N LEU A 110 5.67 -13.43 -5.04
CA LEU A 110 5.03 -14.43 -5.88
C LEU A 110 4.57 -13.84 -7.22
N LEU A 111 3.94 -12.66 -7.20
CA LEU A 111 3.53 -11.95 -8.41
C LEU A 111 4.72 -11.46 -9.24
N ALA A 112 5.80 -10.97 -8.59
CA ALA A 112 7.02 -10.58 -9.29
C ALA A 112 7.70 -11.80 -9.96
N ALA A 113 7.70 -12.96 -9.30
CA ALA A 113 8.19 -14.18 -9.92
C ALA A 113 7.36 -14.60 -11.13
N ALA A 114 6.03 -14.49 -11.05
CA ALA A 114 5.13 -14.86 -12.14
C ALA A 114 5.17 -13.87 -13.32
N VAL A 115 5.20 -12.55 -13.04
CA VAL A 115 5.05 -11.49 -14.07
C VAL A 115 6.40 -10.98 -14.56
N LEU A 116 7.37 -10.81 -13.67
CA LEU A 116 8.70 -10.29 -13.98
C LEU A 116 9.75 -11.38 -14.12
N HIS A 117 9.35 -12.65 -13.99
CA HIS A 117 10.23 -13.84 -14.07
C HIS A 117 11.41 -13.81 -13.07
N GLU A 118 11.19 -13.21 -11.89
CA GLU A 118 12.20 -13.14 -10.84
C GLU A 118 12.32 -14.48 -10.13
N LYS A 119 13.57 -14.87 -9.81
CA LYS A 119 13.82 -16.11 -9.09
C LYS A 119 13.67 -15.89 -7.58
N LEU A 120 12.79 -16.65 -6.95
CA LEU A 120 12.64 -16.65 -5.50
C LEU A 120 13.67 -17.58 -4.85
N SER A 121 14.38 -17.08 -3.85
CA SER A 121 15.30 -17.87 -3.05
C SER A 121 14.55 -18.63 -1.96
N LYS A 122 15.03 -19.84 -1.59
CA LYS A 122 14.53 -20.57 -0.42
C LYS A 122 14.68 -19.76 0.87
N TRP A 123 15.75 -18.97 0.97
CA TRP A 123 16.02 -18.07 2.09
C TRP A 123 14.98 -16.95 2.24
N PHE A 124 14.34 -16.54 1.13
CA PHE A 124 13.23 -15.60 1.18
C PHE A 124 12.07 -16.16 2.00
N PHE A 125 11.65 -17.40 1.74
CA PHE A 125 10.54 -18.02 2.47
C PHE A 125 10.88 -18.23 3.95
N PHE A 126 12.10 -18.66 4.26
CA PHE A 126 12.54 -18.79 5.64
C PHE A 126 12.52 -17.43 6.37
N GLY A 127 13.13 -16.41 5.78
CA GLY A 127 13.14 -15.05 6.34
C GLY A 127 11.72 -14.47 6.49
N PHE A 128 10.84 -14.75 5.52
CA PHE A 128 9.44 -14.32 5.57
C PHE A 128 8.70 -14.97 6.76
N ILE A 129 8.84 -16.27 6.97
CA ILE A 129 8.23 -16.99 8.10
C ILE A 129 8.74 -16.41 9.43
N CYS A 130 10.04 -16.20 9.57
CA CYS A 130 10.63 -15.61 10.77
C CYS A 130 10.08 -14.18 11.02
N ALA A 131 10.00 -13.37 9.96
CA ALA A 131 9.46 -12.02 10.05
C ALA A 131 7.97 -12.02 10.46
N MET A 132 7.15 -12.87 9.85
CA MET A 132 5.74 -13.00 10.19
C MET A 132 5.52 -13.46 11.63
N ALA A 133 6.32 -14.44 12.10
CA ALA A 133 6.29 -14.87 13.49
C ALA A 133 6.64 -13.71 14.45
N GLY A 134 7.69 -12.94 14.14
CA GLY A 134 8.06 -11.76 14.92
C GLY A 134 6.97 -10.69 14.96
N VAL A 135 6.38 -10.37 13.81
CA VAL A 135 5.27 -9.40 13.69
C VAL A 135 4.06 -9.89 14.49
N ALA A 136 3.70 -11.18 14.38
CA ALA A 136 2.58 -11.75 15.13
C ALA A 136 2.83 -11.69 16.65
N LEU A 137 4.01 -12.08 17.11
CA LEU A 137 4.36 -12.02 18.53
C LEU A 137 4.26 -10.61 19.10
N VAL A 138 4.82 -9.62 18.41
CA VAL A 138 4.78 -8.22 18.87
C VAL A 138 3.36 -7.65 18.82
N SER A 139 2.61 -7.93 17.76
CA SER A 139 1.27 -7.38 17.57
C SER A 139 0.21 -8.00 18.48
N LEU A 140 0.42 -9.26 18.90
CA LEU A 140 -0.49 -9.97 19.79
C LEU A 140 -0.08 -9.83 21.27
N ALA A 141 1.15 -9.38 21.54
CA ALA A 141 1.60 -9.08 22.90
C ALA A 141 0.79 -7.92 23.49
N GLY A 142 0.07 -8.18 24.57
CA GLY A 142 -0.73 -7.16 25.28
C GLY A 142 -2.16 -6.96 24.74
N VAL A 143 -2.61 -7.79 23.80
CA VAL A 143 -4.01 -7.79 23.36
C VAL A 143 -4.82 -8.66 24.33
N SER A 144 -5.67 -8.03 25.15
CA SER A 144 -6.53 -8.73 26.13
C SER A 144 -7.71 -9.45 25.47
N GLU A 145 -8.20 -8.94 24.34
CA GLU A 145 -9.30 -9.53 23.59
C GLU A 145 -9.04 -9.45 22.08
N LEU A 146 -8.99 -10.61 21.43
CA LEU A 146 -8.92 -10.71 19.97
C LEU A 146 -10.33 -10.74 19.39
N HIS A 147 -10.82 -9.60 18.94
CA HIS A 147 -12.02 -9.56 18.11
C HIS A 147 -11.66 -10.04 16.71
N PHE A 148 -11.97 -11.31 16.43
CA PHE A 148 -11.74 -11.93 15.12
C PHE A 148 -13.02 -11.88 14.30
N SER A 149 -12.95 -11.34 13.10
CA SER A 149 -13.99 -11.37 12.08
C SER A 149 -13.45 -12.00 10.81
N PRO A 150 -14.06 -13.09 10.29
CA PRO A 150 -13.64 -13.67 9.01
C PRO A 150 -13.70 -12.67 7.85
N VAL A 151 -14.72 -11.78 7.85
CA VAL A 151 -14.85 -10.73 6.83
C VAL A 151 -13.68 -9.75 6.90
N GLY A 152 -13.35 -9.26 8.10
CA GLY A 152 -12.20 -8.37 8.30
C GLY A 152 -10.87 -9.02 7.91
N ALA A 153 -10.69 -10.31 8.23
CA ALA A 153 -9.50 -11.06 7.86
C ALA A 153 -9.38 -11.25 6.34
N LEU A 154 -10.48 -11.61 5.65
CA LEU A 154 -10.51 -11.75 4.19
C LEU A 154 -10.21 -10.41 3.49
N LEU A 155 -10.77 -9.31 3.98
CA LEU A 155 -10.48 -7.97 3.47
C LEU A 155 -8.99 -7.62 3.66
N GLY A 156 -8.40 -7.93 4.81
CA GLY A 156 -6.97 -7.72 5.06
C GLY A 156 -6.08 -8.53 4.11
N VAL A 157 -6.41 -9.81 3.87
CA VAL A 157 -5.69 -10.66 2.89
C VAL A 157 -5.87 -10.12 1.48
N GLY A 158 -7.08 -9.71 1.11
CA GLY A 158 -7.35 -9.05 -0.17
C GLY A 158 -6.53 -7.78 -0.36
N ALA A 159 -6.45 -6.94 0.67
CA ALA A 159 -5.61 -5.75 0.68
C ALA A 159 -4.13 -6.11 0.42
N ALA A 160 -3.59 -7.10 1.16
CA ALA A 160 -2.21 -7.55 0.98
C ALA A 160 -1.93 -8.06 -0.46
N LEU A 161 -2.86 -8.81 -1.05
CA LEU A 161 -2.76 -9.30 -2.43
C LEU A 161 -2.76 -8.14 -3.44
N VAL A 162 -3.71 -7.23 -3.30
CA VAL A 162 -3.86 -6.06 -4.19
C VAL A 162 -2.65 -5.13 -4.08
N TRP A 163 -2.07 -4.98 -2.89
CA TRP A 163 -0.79 -4.29 -2.71
C TRP A 163 0.35 -4.96 -3.44
N GLY A 164 0.37 -6.29 -3.49
CA GLY A 164 1.32 -7.05 -4.31
C GLY A 164 1.21 -6.70 -5.80
N VAL A 165 -0.02 -6.62 -6.34
CA VAL A 165 -0.27 -6.18 -7.72
C VAL A 165 0.26 -4.77 -7.96
N TYR A 166 -0.09 -3.82 -7.09
CA TYR A 166 0.42 -2.45 -7.13
C TYR A 166 1.94 -2.40 -7.15
N SER A 167 2.59 -3.13 -6.26
CA SER A 167 4.04 -3.14 -6.11
C SER A 167 4.75 -3.63 -7.39
N VAL A 168 4.22 -4.67 -8.04
CA VAL A 168 4.74 -5.17 -9.32
C VAL A 168 4.56 -4.16 -10.44
N LEU A 169 3.39 -3.50 -10.53
CA LEU A 169 3.11 -2.47 -11.53
C LEU A 169 4.04 -1.26 -11.39
N VAL A 170 4.23 -0.77 -10.14
CA VAL A 170 5.14 0.35 -9.86
C VAL A 170 6.57 -0.01 -10.22
N ARG A 171 6.99 -1.24 -9.92
CA ARG A 171 8.33 -1.74 -10.28
C ARG A 171 8.51 -1.83 -11.79
N GLN A 172 7.51 -2.33 -12.52
CA GLN A 172 7.50 -2.38 -13.97
C GLN A 172 7.60 -0.98 -14.59
N LEU A 173 6.81 -0.03 -14.09
CA LEU A 173 6.89 1.37 -14.53
C LEU A 173 8.25 1.99 -14.22
N GLY A 174 8.87 1.64 -13.09
CA GLY A 174 10.23 2.03 -12.75
C GLY A 174 11.26 1.51 -13.76
N TYR A 175 11.15 0.26 -14.20
CA TYR A 175 12.02 -0.30 -15.27
C TYR A 175 11.83 0.38 -16.62
N MET A 176 10.66 0.99 -16.87
CA MET A 176 10.41 1.81 -18.07
C MET A 176 11.02 3.22 -17.96
N GLY A 177 11.73 3.55 -16.86
CA GLY A 177 12.43 4.81 -16.67
C GLY A 177 11.58 5.96 -16.10
N TYR A 178 10.41 5.67 -15.55
CA TYR A 178 9.60 6.70 -14.89
C TYR A 178 10.18 7.07 -13.52
N ARG A 179 10.29 8.38 -13.27
CA ARG A 179 10.76 8.92 -11.98
C ARG A 179 9.67 8.77 -10.92
N THR A 180 10.05 8.46 -9.68
CA THR A 180 9.15 8.11 -8.58
C THR A 180 8.08 9.18 -8.31
N ILE A 181 8.46 10.46 -8.14
CA ILE A 181 7.51 11.53 -7.77
C ILE A 181 6.42 11.74 -8.84
N PRO A 182 6.76 11.96 -10.13
CA PRO A 182 5.75 12.11 -11.17
C PRO A 182 4.90 10.84 -11.39
N LEU A 183 5.52 9.66 -11.24
CA LEU A 183 4.83 8.37 -11.31
C LEU A 183 3.77 8.27 -10.22
N THR A 184 4.16 8.52 -8.96
CA THR A 184 3.24 8.43 -7.82
C THR A 184 2.12 9.49 -7.93
N CYS A 185 2.45 10.70 -8.38
CA CYS A 185 1.45 11.74 -8.62
C CYS A 185 0.38 11.27 -9.62
N ARG A 186 0.78 10.64 -10.73
CA ARG A 186 -0.16 10.12 -11.73
C ARG A 186 -1.00 8.96 -11.21
N ILE A 187 -0.40 8.06 -10.46
CA ILE A 187 -1.10 6.95 -9.79
C ILE A 187 -2.16 7.48 -8.82
N PHE A 188 -1.83 8.49 -8.02
CA PHE A 188 -2.79 9.12 -7.09
C PHE A 188 -3.94 9.79 -7.83
N GLY A 189 -3.67 10.45 -8.96
CA GLY A 189 -4.70 11.01 -9.82
C GLY A 189 -5.71 9.96 -10.31
N TYR A 190 -5.23 8.82 -10.82
CA TYR A 190 -6.11 7.71 -11.19
C TYR A 190 -6.84 7.11 -9.99
N GLY A 191 -6.15 6.93 -8.86
CA GLY A 191 -6.77 6.43 -7.64
C GLY A 191 -7.92 7.31 -7.18
N LEU A 192 -7.75 8.63 -7.19
CA LEU A 192 -8.83 9.57 -6.88
C LEU A 192 -10.00 9.49 -7.85
N LEU A 193 -9.73 9.34 -9.17
CA LEU A 193 -10.80 9.15 -10.15
C LEU A 193 -11.63 7.90 -9.86
N PHE A 194 -10.98 6.79 -9.48
CA PHE A 194 -11.70 5.57 -9.11
C PHE A 194 -12.43 5.68 -7.77
N LEU A 195 -11.96 6.52 -6.85
CA LEU A 195 -12.67 6.79 -5.59
C LEU A 195 -13.96 7.61 -5.79
N LEU A 196 -14.09 8.34 -6.90
CA LEU A 196 -15.33 9.05 -7.20
C LEU A 196 -16.51 8.08 -7.46
N VAL A 197 -16.23 6.86 -7.94
CA VAL A 197 -17.29 5.87 -8.21
C VAL A 197 -18.05 5.48 -6.93
N PRO A 198 -17.41 4.98 -5.86
CA PRO A 198 -18.11 4.71 -4.61
C PRO A 198 -18.63 5.98 -3.92
N ALA A 199 -17.96 7.15 -4.08
CA ALA A 199 -18.37 8.41 -3.47
C ALA A 199 -19.68 8.98 -4.05
N VAL A 200 -20.09 8.56 -5.24
CA VAL A 200 -21.37 8.98 -5.87
C VAL A 200 -22.50 8.01 -5.48
N ILE A 201 -22.18 6.82 -4.96
CA ILE A 201 -23.13 5.76 -4.62
C ILE A 201 -23.54 5.83 -3.13
N GLU A 202 -22.69 6.40 -2.25
CA GLU A 202 -23.01 6.73 -0.85
C GLU A 202 -23.86 8.00 -0.76
#